data_49e37ee10e63f8b8caa952b2308bed36
#
_entry.id   49e37ee10e63f8b8caa952b2308bed36
#
_cell.length_a   1.000
_cell.length_b   1.000
_cell.length_c   1.000
_cell.angle_alpha   90.00
_cell.angle_beta   90.00
_cell.angle_gamma   90.00
#
_symmetry.space_group_name_H-M   'P 1'
#
loop_
_entity.id
_entity.type
_entity.pdbx_description
1 polymer ?
#
loop_
_entity_poly.entity_id
_entity_poly.type
_entity_poly.pdbx_seq_one_letter_code
_entity_poly.pdbx_strand_id
1 'polypeptide(L)'
;MYELHVKDFSSDPHCGISDKHRGKFLAFTEEGTTLNGDGIHATGFDYLKSLGISHVHLLPVFDFGSVPEDDAEAFNWGYDPVQYNVPEGSYATDPFHGEVRIREMKEMVQALHKAGIGVIMDVVYNHTYNLDSPLQKTVPYYYYREWEDGTISNGSDCGNETASEREMFRRFMVHSVCYWAKEYHIDGFRFDLMALHDTETMNAIRTALNRMPRGEEILVYGEPWKAAASAMQEGYFPSDKQNIGRLMDGISMFCDDTRDSIKGSVFIAAEGGYVNGKERLSAGILSATDGWMDGKGAYEPRNASQLIPYVSAHDNYTLWDKLKLSDPKRKEDAEPDFDKMDERTLSMNRLAAGIVMTCKGMPFFQAGEEFARTKHGEGNSFKSSWQLNKIDWTRALEQEELVDYYRGLLALRRKFQAYGTCEPDCKKTFFRENQIPPVALKAMLTP
;
A
#
# COMPACT_ATOMS: atom_id res chain seq x y z
N MET A 1 -3.87 -7.11 3.16
CA MET A 1 -4.23 -6.01 2.22
C MET A 1 -3.41 -6.18 0.94
N TYR A 2 -3.99 -5.91 -0.20
CA TYR A 2 -3.37 -6.10 -1.53
C TYR A 2 -3.38 -4.78 -2.28
N GLU A 3 -2.20 -4.20 -2.50
CA GLU A 3 -2.05 -2.90 -3.13
C GLU A 3 -2.08 -3.04 -4.65
N LEU A 4 -2.88 -2.22 -5.31
CA LEU A 4 -2.93 -2.17 -6.76
C LEU A 4 -3.31 -0.78 -7.29
N HIS A 5 -2.94 -0.54 -8.56
CA HIS A 5 -3.30 0.64 -9.31
C HIS A 5 -4.38 0.29 -10.34
N VAL A 6 -5.41 1.13 -10.49
CA VAL A 6 -6.57 0.83 -11.36
C VAL A 6 -6.13 0.53 -12.80
N LYS A 7 -5.23 1.33 -13.35
CA LYS A 7 -4.74 1.14 -14.72
C LYS A 7 -3.82 -0.07 -14.85
N ASP A 8 -2.86 -0.25 -13.93
CA ASP A 8 -1.90 -1.37 -13.95
C ASP A 8 -2.61 -2.72 -14.02
N PHE A 9 -3.67 -2.85 -13.22
CA PHE A 9 -4.40 -4.09 -13.00
C PHE A 9 -4.97 -4.69 -14.27
N SER A 10 -5.43 -3.85 -15.21
CA SER A 10 -6.17 -4.31 -16.38
C SER A 10 -5.60 -3.85 -17.71
N SER A 11 -4.44 -3.14 -17.73
CA SER A 11 -3.86 -2.61 -18.97
C SER A 11 -3.21 -3.67 -19.86
N ASP A 12 -2.91 -4.86 -19.35
CA ASP A 12 -2.36 -5.95 -20.15
C ASP A 12 -3.38 -6.38 -21.22
N PRO A 13 -3.07 -6.29 -22.53
CA PRO A 13 -3.97 -6.72 -23.58
C PRO A 13 -4.34 -8.21 -23.53
N HIS A 14 -3.54 -9.03 -22.83
CA HIS A 14 -3.77 -10.46 -22.65
C HIS A 14 -4.72 -10.81 -21.49
N CYS A 15 -5.16 -9.79 -20.70
CA CYS A 15 -5.97 -10.02 -19.49
C CYS A 15 -7.40 -10.47 -19.76
N GLY A 16 -7.87 -10.47 -21.02
CA GLY A 16 -9.25 -10.85 -21.36
C GLY A 16 -10.32 -9.81 -21.01
N ILE A 17 -9.96 -8.71 -20.34
CA ILE A 17 -10.85 -7.59 -20.06
C ILE A 17 -11.13 -6.83 -21.36
N SER A 18 -12.39 -6.40 -21.57
CA SER A 18 -12.81 -5.69 -22.76
C SER A 18 -12.03 -4.38 -22.93
N ASP A 19 -11.72 -4.01 -24.17
CA ASP A 19 -10.99 -2.78 -24.49
C ASP A 19 -11.65 -1.52 -23.88
N LYS A 20 -12.98 -1.53 -23.78
CA LYS A 20 -13.75 -0.44 -23.21
C LYS A 20 -13.46 -0.22 -21.72
N HIS A 21 -13.20 -1.31 -20.98
CA HIS A 21 -13.01 -1.25 -19.53
C HIS A 21 -11.56 -1.38 -19.11
N ARG A 22 -10.65 -1.66 -20.05
CA ARG A 22 -9.22 -1.80 -19.77
C ARG A 22 -8.64 -0.49 -19.20
N GLY A 23 -7.99 -0.58 -18.04
CA GLY A 23 -7.46 0.58 -17.32
C GLY A 23 -8.51 1.44 -16.62
N LYS A 24 -9.75 0.98 -16.48
CA LYS A 24 -10.90 1.72 -15.96
C LYS A 24 -11.49 1.08 -14.70
N PHE A 25 -12.30 1.83 -13.95
CA PHE A 25 -13.03 1.31 -12.78
C PHE A 25 -13.85 0.07 -13.12
N LEU A 26 -14.50 0.05 -14.28
CA LEU A 26 -15.34 -1.08 -14.68
C LEU A 26 -14.59 -2.36 -15.00
N ALA A 27 -13.24 -2.34 -15.11
CA ALA A 27 -12.45 -3.56 -15.20
C ALA A 27 -12.67 -4.49 -13.99
N PHE A 28 -12.97 -3.92 -12.82
CA PHE A 28 -13.25 -4.66 -11.59
C PHE A 28 -14.68 -5.23 -11.52
N THR A 29 -15.48 -5.06 -12.56
CA THR A 29 -16.86 -5.58 -12.66
C THR A 29 -16.98 -6.70 -13.69
N GLU A 30 -15.96 -6.93 -14.52
CA GLU A 30 -15.96 -7.98 -15.52
C GLU A 30 -15.61 -9.34 -14.90
N GLU A 31 -16.51 -10.29 -15.01
CA GLU A 31 -16.35 -11.68 -14.58
C GLU A 31 -16.06 -12.60 -15.79
N GLY A 32 -15.46 -13.77 -15.53
CA GLY A 32 -15.16 -14.75 -16.56
C GLY A 32 -13.97 -14.37 -17.44
N THR A 33 -13.18 -13.36 -17.05
CA THR A 33 -11.98 -12.98 -17.79
C THR A 33 -10.85 -13.99 -17.59
N THR A 34 -10.20 -14.37 -18.69
CA THR A 34 -9.11 -15.37 -18.68
C THR A 34 -7.97 -14.93 -19.58
N LEU A 35 -6.77 -15.43 -19.30
CA LEU A 35 -5.58 -15.11 -20.08
C LEU A 35 -5.78 -15.48 -21.56
N ASN A 36 -5.67 -14.51 -22.44
CA ASN A 36 -5.91 -14.68 -23.89
C ASN A 36 -7.30 -15.29 -24.23
N GLY A 37 -8.26 -15.26 -23.32
CA GLY A 37 -9.58 -15.85 -23.52
C GLY A 37 -9.55 -17.39 -23.54
N ASP A 38 -8.61 -18.03 -22.85
CA ASP A 38 -8.43 -19.49 -22.85
C ASP A 38 -9.51 -20.25 -22.06
N GLY A 39 -10.33 -19.53 -21.28
CA GLY A 39 -11.41 -20.12 -20.49
C GLY A 39 -10.96 -20.90 -19.24
N ILE A 40 -9.67 -20.85 -18.89
CA ILE A 40 -9.09 -21.66 -17.80
C ILE A 40 -8.37 -20.77 -16.76
N HIS A 41 -7.45 -19.91 -17.21
CA HIS A 41 -6.57 -19.16 -16.34
C HIS A 41 -7.18 -17.79 -16.03
N ALA A 42 -7.83 -17.71 -14.88
CA ALA A 42 -8.53 -16.51 -14.43
C ALA A 42 -7.58 -15.30 -14.31
N THR A 43 -8.04 -14.16 -14.80
CA THR A 43 -7.38 -12.87 -14.69
C THR A 43 -8.31 -11.85 -14.02
N GLY A 44 -7.85 -10.62 -13.84
CA GLY A 44 -8.73 -9.52 -13.42
C GLY A 44 -9.48 -9.82 -12.12
N PHE A 45 -10.76 -9.52 -12.13
CA PHE A 45 -11.59 -9.63 -10.93
C PHE A 45 -11.74 -11.06 -10.38
N ASP A 46 -11.81 -12.06 -11.27
CA ASP A 46 -11.89 -13.47 -10.82
C ASP A 46 -10.58 -13.94 -10.18
N TYR A 47 -9.44 -13.44 -10.65
CA TYR A 47 -8.16 -13.71 -10.00
C TYR A 47 -8.16 -13.14 -8.57
N LEU A 48 -8.60 -11.89 -8.36
CA LEU A 48 -8.69 -11.30 -7.01
C LEU A 48 -9.56 -12.12 -6.06
N LYS A 49 -10.73 -12.58 -6.56
CA LYS A 49 -11.62 -13.48 -5.78
C LYS A 49 -10.90 -14.77 -5.37
N SER A 50 -10.10 -15.34 -6.27
CA SER A 50 -9.38 -16.60 -6.04
C SER A 50 -8.19 -16.46 -5.10
N LEU A 51 -7.57 -15.29 -5.04
CA LEU A 51 -6.37 -15.05 -4.23
C LEU A 51 -6.65 -15.13 -2.73
N GLY A 52 -7.86 -14.76 -2.32
CA GLY A 52 -8.29 -14.85 -0.92
C GLY A 52 -7.85 -13.69 -0.05
N ILE A 53 -7.63 -12.53 -0.63
CA ILE A 53 -7.41 -11.26 0.08
C ILE A 53 -8.68 -10.77 0.77
N SER A 54 -8.53 -9.93 1.79
CA SER A 54 -9.66 -9.31 2.49
C SER A 54 -9.97 -7.90 1.98
N HIS A 55 -8.94 -7.18 1.53
CA HIS A 55 -9.06 -5.81 1.04
C HIS A 55 -8.13 -5.57 -0.14
N VAL A 56 -8.59 -4.76 -1.08
CA VAL A 56 -7.73 -4.07 -2.04
C VAL A 56 -7.40 -2.68 -1.51
N HIS A 57 -6.14 -2.28 -1.63
CA HIS A 57 -5.69 -0.91 -1.42
C HIS A 57 -5.42 -0.31 -2.79
N LEU A 58 -6.25 0.64 -3.20
CA LEU A 58 -6.14 1.33 -4.48
C LEU A 58 -5.20 2.53 -4.33
N LEU A 59 -4.17 2.63 -5.18
CA LEU A 59 -3.42 3.87 -5.36
C LEU A 59 -4.40 5.00 -5.67
N PRO A 60 -4.00 6.29 -5.60
CA PRO A 60 -4.94 7.40 -5.64
C PRO A 60 -6.01 7.29 -6.73
N VAL A 61 -7.25 7.41 -6.33
CA VAL A 61 -8.45 7.31 -7.20
C VAL A 61 -9.32 8.56 -7.17
N PHE A 62 -8.89 9.61 -6.46
CA PHE A 62 -9.47 10.93 -6.61
C PHE A 62 -8.68 11.76 -7.64
N ASP A 63 -9.28 12.82 -8.13
CA ASP A 63 -8.84 13.65 -9.25
C ASP A 63 -7.41 14.19 -9.04
N PHE A 64 -6.51 13.89 -9.97
CA PHE A 64 -5.11 14.28 -9.97
C PHE A 64 -4.70 14.96 -11.30
N GLY A 65 -3.59 15.75 -11.28
CA GLY A 65 -3.33 16.74 -12.31
C GLY A 65 -2.44 16.31 -13.47
N SER A 66 -1.67 15.23 -13.33
CA SER A 66 -0.61 14.89 -14.27
C SER A 66 -1.04 14.06 -15.48
N VAL A 67 -2.30 13.60 -15.52
CA VAL A 67 -2.83 12.77 -16.62
C VAL A 67 -3.98 13.52 -17.29
N PRO A 68 -3.90 13.79 -18.62
CA PRO A 68 -5.09 14.17 -19.37
C PRO A 68 -6.11 13.05 -19.34
N GLU A 69 -7.33 13.33 -18.87
CA GLU A 69 -8.33 12.29 -18.59
C GLU A 69 -8.81 11.53 -19.84
N ASP A 70 -8.65 12.11 -21.02
CA ASP A 70 -9.01 11.55 -22.33
C ASP A 70 -7.84 10.87 -23.06
N ASP A 71 -6.64 10.87 -22.45
CA ASP A 71 -5.45 10.20 -23.01
C ASP A 71 -5.29 8.80 -22.43
N ALA A 72 -5.64 7.79 -23.23
CA ALA A 72 -5.52 6.39 -22.84
C ALA A 72 -4.06 5.92 -22.64
N GLU A 73 -3.08 6.61 -23.23
CA GLU A 73 -1.65 6.26 -23.10
C GLU A 73 -1.01 6.93 -21.89
N ALA A 74 -1.56 8.04 -21.40
CA ALA A 74 -1.01 8.76 -20.25
C ALA A 74 -1.06 7.89 -18.98
N PHE A 75 -0.02 8.01 -18.16
CA PHE A 75 0.13 7.25 -16.93
C PHE A 75 0.78 8.09 -15.83
N ASN A 76 0.23 7.99 -14.65
CA ASN A 76 0.84 8.44 -13.39
C ASN A 76 0.23 7.63 -12.24
N TRP A 77 0.94 7.51 -11.11
CA TRP A 77 0.37 6.87 -9.91
C TRP A 77 -0.75 7.70 -9.28
N GLY A 78 -0.78 9.03 -9.51
CA GLY A 78 -1.85 9.90 -9.04
C GLY A 78 -1.58 10.64 -7.72
N TYR A 79 -0.32 10.72 -7.28
CA TYR A 79 0.05 11.45 -6.05
C TYR A 79 0.23 12.96 -6.27
N ASP A 80 -0.63 13.55 -7.09
CA ASP A 80 -0.62 14.98 -7.40
C ASP A 80 -2.06 15.55 -7.43
N PRO A 81 -2.72 15.62 -6.25
CA PRO A 81 -4.16 15.86 -6.13
C PRO A 81 -4.58 17.25 -6.58
N VAL A 82 -5.67 17.31 -7.36
CA VAL A 82 -6.35 18.54 -7.79
C VAL A 82 -7.67 18.71 -7.03
N GLN A 83 -8.50 17.67 -6.98
CA GLN A 83 -9.80 17.68 -6.30
C GLN A 83 -9.94 16.48 -5.37
N TYR A 84 -9.92 16.72 -4.07
CA TYR A 84 -9.95 15.67 -3.04
C TYR A 84 -11.27 14.89 -2.92
N ASN A 85 -12.38 15.41 -3.45
CA ASN A 85 -13.72 14.84 -3.28
C ASN A 85 -14.39 14.45 -4.61
N VAL A 86 -13.59 14.25 -5.64
CA VAL A 86 -14.04 13.86 -6.99
C VAL A 86 -13.24 12.64 -7.43
N PRO A 87 -13.88 11.57 -7.95
CA PRO A 87 -13.14 10.43 -8.52
C PRO A 87 -12.35 10.84 -9.76
N GLU A 88 -11.22 10.15 -9.98
CA GLU A 88 -10.35 10.36 -11.14
C GLU A 88 -11.09 10.05 -12.46
N GLY A 89 -11.01 11.00 -13.40
CA GLY A 89 -11.73 10.90 -14.68
C GLY A 89 -11.06 9.97 -15.68
N SER A 90 -9.73 9.83 -15.66
CA SER A 90 -9.02 8.92 -16.56
C SER A 90 -9.37 7.45 -16.32
N TYR A 91 -9.93 7.12 -15.15
CA TYR A 91 -10.43 5.78 -14.83
C TYR A 91 -11.90 5.55 -15.19
N ALA A 92 -12.60 6.57 -15.68
CA ALA A 92 -13.97 6.44 -16.20
C ALA A 92 -13.97 6.08 -17.69
N THR A 93 -15.04 5.42 -18.15
CA THR A 93 -15.22 5.12 -19.59
C THR A 93 -15.56 6.36 -20.41
N ASP A 94 -16.07 7.41 -19.76
CA ASP A 94 -16.35 8.72 -20.34
C ASP A 94 -15.88 9.83 -19.38
N PRO A 95 -14.72 10.44 -19.61
CA PRO A 95 -14.19 11.48 -18.73
C PRO A 95 -14.91 12.83 -18.84
N PHE A 96 -15.65 13.06 -19.93
CA PHE A 96 -16.32 14.34 -20.18
C PHE A 96 -17.64 14.52 -19.42
N HIS A 97 -18.15 13.43 -18.82
CA HIS A 97 -19.40 13.43 -18.05
C HIS A 97 -19.12 13.01 -16.60
N GLY A 98 -19.09 13.99 -15.68
CA GLY A 98 -18.70 13.78 -14.29
C GLY A 98 -19.52 12.73 -13.53
N GLU A 99 -20.81 12.55 -13.88
CA GLU A 99 -21.65 11.51 -13.30
C GLU A 99 -21.21 10.09 -13.67
N VAL A 100 -20.46 9.92 -14.78
CA VAL A 100 -19.96 8.61 -15.20
C VAL A 100 -18.89 8.13 -14.23
N ARG A 101 -17.88 8.94 -13.91
CA ARG A 101 -16.82 8.58 -12.95
C ARG A 101 -17.39 8.24 -11.57
N ILE A 102 -18.40 8.99 -11.12
CA ILE A 102 -19.08 8.75 -9.83
C ILE A 102 -19.79 7.39 -9.83
N ARG A 103 -20.55 7.09 -10.86
CA ARG A 103 -21.27 5.83 -10.99
C ARG A 103 -20.32 4.64 -11.11
N GLU A 104 -19.33 4.73 -12.00
CA GLU A 104 -18.41 3.62 -12.27
C GLU A 104 -17.52 3.28 -11.07
N MET A 105 -17.05 4.28 -10.33
CA MET A 105 -16.34 4.03 -9.07
C MET A 105 -17.24 3.33 -8.04
N LYS A 106 -18.53 3.73 -7.92
CA LYS A 106 -19.47 3.06 -7.03
C LYS A 106 -19.79 1.63 -7.49
N GLU A 107 -19.85 1.38 -8.80
CA GLU A 107 -20.03 0.03 -9.37
C GLU A 107 -18.82 -0.86 -9.07
N MET A 108 -17.60 -0.36 -9.19
CA MET A 108 -16.38 -1.04 -8.78
C MET A 108 -16.41 -1.45 -7.30
N VAL A 109 -16.65 -0.50 -6.41
CA VAL A 109 -16.73 -0.76 -4.96
C VAL A 109 -17.81 -1.79 -4.66
N GLN A 110 -19.00 -1.67 -5.28
CA GLN A 110 -20.08 -2.63 -5.09
C GLN A 110 -19.70 -4.04 -5.56
N ALA A 111 -18.98 -4.17 -6.68
CA ALA A 111 -18.54 -5.46 -7.19
C ALA A 111 -17.54 -6.12 -6.22
N LEU A 112 -16.58 -5.38 -5.73
CA LEU A 112 -15.61 -5.84 -4.73
C LEU A 112 -16.32 -6.27 -3.43
N HIS A 113 -17.26 -5.48 -2.92
CA HIS A 113 -18.04 -5.82 -1.74
C HIS A 113 -18.88 -7.09 -1.92
N LYS A 114 -19.48 -7.30 -3.09
CA LYS A 114 -20.23 -8.56 -3.41
C LYS A 114 -19.31 -9.78 -3.38
N ALA A 115 -18.02 -9.59 -3.68
CA ALA A 115 -16.99 -10.64 -3.57
C ALA A 115 -16.43 -10.79 -2.15
N GLY A 116 -16.88 -9.99 -1.18
CA GLY A 116 -16.37 -9.99 0.19
C GLY A 116 -15.00 -9.32 0.34
N ILE A 117 -14.63 -8.45 -0.59
CA ILE A 117 -13.37 -7.69 -0.62
C ILE A 117 -13.66 -6.23 -0.28
N GLY A 118 -13.09 -5.73 0.82
CA GLY A 118 -13.15 -4.33 1.21
C GLY A 118 -12.26 -3.47 0.33
N VAL A 119 -12.54 -2.17 0.28
CA VAL A 119 -11.81 -1.19 -0.54
C VAL A 119 -11.13 -0.16 0.36
N ILE A 120 -9.82 -0.03 0.23
CA ILE A 120 -9.01 0.98 0.90
C ILE A 120 -8.60 2.00 -0.15
N MET A 121 -8.78 3.27 0.18
CA MET A 121 -8.45 4.39 -0.69
C MET A 121 -7.15 5.05 -0.22
N ASP A 122 -6.20 5.22 -1.12
CA ASP A 122 -5.02 6.03 -0.88
C ASP A 122 -5.38 7.52 -0.96
N VAL A 123 -5.05 8.28 0.07
CA VAL A 123 -5.43 9.69 0.18
C VAL A 123 -4.21 10.59 0.39
N VAL A 124 -4.10 11.59 -0.46
CA VAL A 124 -2.96 12.51 -0.55
C VAL A 124 -3.37 13.89 -0.07
N TYR A 125 -3.55 14.07 1.24
CA TYR A 125 -3.92 15.39 1.81
C TYR A 125 -2.71 16.25 2.15
N ASN A 126 -1.50 15.69 2.09
CA ASN A 126 -0.28 16.36 2.54
C ASN A 126 0.20 17.48 1.61
N HIS A 127 -0.25 17.52 0.36
CA HIS A 127 0.05 18.57 -0.61
C HIS A 127 -1.06 18.71 -1.66
N THR A 128 -0.96 19.73 -2.53
CA THR A 128 -1.76 19.87 -3.73
C THR A 128 -0.86 19.82 -4.97
N TYR A 129 -1.42 19.47 -6.12
CA TYR A 129 -0.70 19.43 -7.40
C TYR A 129 0.18 20.67 -7.63
N ASN A 130 -0.36 21.85 -7.31
CA ASN A 130 0.38 23.12 -7.29
C ASN A 130 -0.32 24.14 -6.39
N LEU A 131 0.28 25.32 -6.22
CA LEU A 131 -0.29 26.41 -5.42
C LEU A 131 -1.45 27.15 -6.12
N ASP A 132 -1.74 26.88 -7.39
CA ASP A 132 -2.94 27.37 -8.07
C ASP A 132 -4.17 26.51 -7.74
N SER A 133 -4.33 26.19 -6.47
CA SER A 133 -5.36 25.30 -5.94
C SER A 133 -6.61 26.05 -5.49
N PRO A 134 -7.78 25.39 -5.42
CA PRO A 134 -8.97 25.97 -4.80
C PRO A 134 -8.76 26.42 -3.36
N LEU A 135 -7.91 25.74 -2.60
CA LEU A 135 -7.56 26.10 -1.21
C LEU A 135 -6.88 27.47 -1.16
N GLN A 136 -5.84 27.67 -1.98
CA GLN A 136 -5.11 28.94 -2.02
C GLN A 136 -5.96 30.09 -2.57
N LYS A 137 -6.82 29.82 -3.56
CA LYS A 137 -7.75 30.82 -4.12
C LYS A 137 -8.84 31.24 -3.14
N THR A 138 -9.28 30.33 -2.27
CA THR A 138 -10.36 30.59 -1.32
C THR A 138 -9.87 31.42 -0.12
N VAL A 139 -8.77 30.99 0.52
CA VAL A 139 -8.14 31.72 1.63
C VAL A 139 -6.63 31.67 1.46
N PRO A 140 -6.04 32.67 0.78
CA PRO A 140 -4.60 32.68 0.54
C PRO A 140 -3.79 32.52 1.84
N TYR A 141 -2.72 31.72 1.77
CA TYR A 141 -1.75 31.46 2.83
C TYR A 141 -2.29 30.76 4.08
N TYR A 142 -3.58 30.39 4.12
CA TYR A 142 -4.15 29.71 5.29
C TYR A 142 -3.91 28.20 5.29
N TYR A 143 -4.00 27.56 4.14
CA TYR A 143 -4.03 26.09 4.05
C TYR A 143 -2.66 25.45 3.89
N TYR A 144 -1.61 26.26 3.65
CA TYR A 144 -0.24 25.79 3.46
C TYR A 144 0.67 26.22 4.59
N ARG A 145 1.67 25.41 4.88
CA ARG A 145 2.73 25.77 5.82
C ARG A 145 3.75 26.70 5.16
N GLU A 146 4.22 27.64 5.93
CA GLU A 146 5.25 28.59 5.54
C GLU A 146 6.33 28.65 6.62
N TRP A 147 7.57 28.83 6.18
CA TRP A 147 8.67 29.15 7.06
C TRP A 147 8.56 30.59 7.56
N GLU A 148 9.35 30.95 8.58
CA GLU A 148 9.34 32.32 9.16
C GLU A 148 9.67 33.41 8.14
N ASP A 149 10.42 33.07 7.08
CA ASP A 149 10.76 34.00 6.00
C ASP A 149 9.64 34.14 4.92
N GLY A 150 8.52 33.47 5.10
CA GLY A 150 7.38 33.49 4.18
C GLY A 150 7.51 32.52 2.99
N THR A 151 8.55 31.68 2.94
CA THR A 151 8.66 30.66 1.90
C THR A 151 7.75 29.48 2.21
N ILE A 152 7.12 28.93 1.18
CA ILE A 152 6.25 27.73 1.30
C ILE A 152 7.09 26.54 1.75
N SER A 153 6.64 25.84 2.78
CA SER A 153 7.23 24.57 3.23
C SER A 153 6.99 23.47 2.21
N ASN A 154 7.97 22.58 2.05
CA ASN A 154 7.96 21.52 1.05
C ASN A 154 8.31 20.14 1.69
N GLY A 155 7.69 19.82 2.81
CA GLY A 155 7.92 18.54 3.48
C GLY A 155 7.52 17.31 2.66
N SER A 156 6.66 17.51 1.65
CA SER A 156 6.25 16.47 0.69
C SER A 156 7.26 16.22 -0.43
N ASP A 157 8.20 17.14 -0.67
CA ASP A 157 9.08 17.21 -1.86
C ASP A 157 8.32 17.35 -3.20
N CYS A 158 7.03 17.76 -3.13
CA CYS A 158 6.15 18.00 -4.29
C CYS A 158 5.88 19.50 -4.53
N GLY A 159 6.67 20.40 -3.92
CA GLY A 159 6.60 21.84 -4.12
C GLY A 159 5.74 22.61 -3.12
N ASN A 160 4.96 21.94 -2.28
CA ASN A 160 4.17 22.54 -1.22
C ASN A 160 3.79 21.51 -0.15
N GLU A 161 3.25 22.00 0.95
CA GLU A 161 2.73 21.15 2.01
C GLU A 161 1.53 21.83 2.69
N THR A 162 0.49 21.05 2.97
CA THR A 162 -0.72 21.52 3.64
C THR A 162 -0.56 21.56 5.16
N ALA A 163 -1.31 22.44 5.82
CA ALA A 163 -1.26 22.67 7.26
C ALA A 163 -2.42 21.96 7.97
N SER A 164 -2.26 20.67 8.27
CA SER A 164 -3.31 19.85 8.91
C SER A 164 -3.69 20.33 10.32
N GLU A 165 -2.77 20.97 11.03
CA GLU A 165 -2.98 21.56 12.34
C GLU A 165 -3.92 22.77 12.34
N ARG A 166 -4.15 23.39 11.18
CA ARG A 166 -5.07 24.51 11.05
C ARG A 166 -6.52 24.03 11.01
N GLU A 167 -7.36 24.61 11.84
CA GLU A 167 -8.71 24.12 12.12
C GLU A 167 -9.55 23.86 10.86
N MET A 168 -9.56 24.77 9.89
CA MET A 168 -10.40 24.61 8.70
C MET A 168 -9.89 23.50 7.79
N PHE A 169 -8.56 23.27 7.71
CA PHE A 169 -8.04 22.17 6.93
C PHE A 169 -8.27 20.81 7.63
N ARG A 170 -8.08 20.75 8.95
CA ARG A 170 -8.46 19.58 9.76
C ARG A 170 -9.93 19.21 9.54
N ARG A 171 -10.84 20.19 9.61
CA ARG A 171 -12.26 19.97 9.33
C ARG A 171 -12.52 19.50 7.92
N PHE A 172 -11.82 20.06 6.94
CA PHE A 172 -11.90 19.62 5.56
C PHE A 172 -11.49 18.15 5.41
N MET A 173 -10.34 17.74 5.96
CA MET A 173 -9.87 16.36 5.92
C MET A 173 -10.87 15.39 6.58
N VAL A 174 -11.37 15.74 7.77
CA VAL A 174 -12.38 14.93 8.49
C VAL A 174 -13.64 14.76 7.63
N HIS A 175 -14.16 15.85 7.06
CA HIS A 175 -15.37 15.80 6.23
C HIS A 175 -15.14 14.99 4.94
N SER A 176 -13.99 15.16 4.29
CA SER A 176 -13.63 14.44 3.07
C SER A 176 -13.55 12.94 3.32
N VAL A 177 -12.85 12.49 4.35
CA VAL A 177 -12.77 11.07 4.73
C VAL A 177 -14.15 10.49 5.05
N CYS A 178 -14.95 11.21 5.84
CA CYS A 178 -16.33 10.78 6.14
C CYS A 178 -17.23 10.75 4.89
N TYR A 179 -17.03 11.67 3.95
CA TYR A 179 -17.73 11.66 2.65
C TYR A 179 -17.44 10.39 1.86
N TRP A 180 -16.17 10.03 1.67
CA TRP A 180 -15.77 8.82 0.96
C TRP A 180 -16.30 7.55 1.63
N ALA A 181 -16.18 7.48 2.97
CA ALA A 181 -16.71 6.36 3.74
C ALA A 181 -18.22 6.21 3.60
N LYS A 182 -18.97 7.32 3.58
CA LYS A 182 -20.42 7.33 3.53
C LYS A 182 -20.96 7.13 2.10
N GLU A 183 -20.46 7.91 1.14
CA GLU A 183 -21.03 7.98 -0.22
C GLU A 183 -20.53 6.88 -1.14
N TYR A 184 -19.29 6.39 -0.91
CA TYR A 184 -18.67 5.32 -1.71
C TYR A 184 -18.48 4.02 -0.93
N HIS A 185 -18.85 4.00 0.35
CA HIS A 185 -18.68 2.83 1.23
C HIS A 185 -17.22 2.35 1.31
N ILE A 186 -16.27 3.28 1.35
CA ILE A 186 -14.84 2.96 1.49
C ILE A 186 -14.58 2.36 2.88
N ASP A 187 -13.86 1.23 2.92
CA ASP A 187 -13.58 0.44 4.12
C ASP A 187 -12.25 0.79 4.79
N GLY A 188 -11.46 1.67 4.18
CA GLY A 188 -10.22 2.11 4.78
C GLY A 188 -9.54 3.25 4.03
N PHE A 189 -8.62 3.92 4.71
CA PHE A 189 -7.85 5.03 4.18
C PHE A 189 -6.37 4.88 4.51
N ARG A 190 -5.52 4.94 3.47
CA ARG A 190 -4.07 5.03 3.61
C ARG A 190 -3.66 6.48 3.37
N PHE A 191 -3.01 7.09 4.33
CA PHE A 191 -2.54 8.46 4.23
C PHE A 191 -1.11 8.50 3.70
N ASP A 192 -0.96 9.07 2.52
CA ASP A 192 0.33 9.39 1.93
C ASP A 192 1.10 10.34 2.84
N LEU A 193 2.41 10.10 3.05
CA LEU A 193 3.27 10.88 3.94
C LEU A 193 2.54 11.30 5.24
N MET A 194 1.94 10.33 5.94
CA MET A 194 1.11 10.59 7.13
C MET A 194 1.83 11.42 8.20
N ALA A 195 3.17 11.36 8.26
CA ALA A 195 3.97 12.18 9.16
C ALA A 195 3.91 13.69 8.86
N LEU A 196 3.37 14.10 7.72
CA LEU A 196 3.05 15.51 7.43
C LEU A 196 1.72 15.94 8.07
N HIS A 197 0.91 15.01 8.57
CA HIS A 197 -0.29 15.32 9.32
C HIS A 197 0.00 15.23 10.82
N ASP A 198 -0.52 16.19 11.58
CA ASP A 198 -0.39 16.19 13.02
C ASP A 198 -1.25 15.10 13.69
N THR A 199 -0.81 14.61 14.85
CA THR A 199 -1.49 13.52 15.57
C THR A 199 -2.91 13.88 16.00
N GLU A 200 -3.21 15.15 16.27
CA GLU A 200 -4.55 15.59 16.64
C GLU A 200 -5.51 15.48 15.47
N THR A 201 -5.06 15.84 14.26
CA THR A 201 -5.86 15.69 13.01
C THR A 201 -6.15 14.23 12.72
N MET A 202 -5.15 13.34 12.80
CA MET A 202 -5.37 11.92 12.61
C MET A 202 -6.33 11.33 13.64
N ASN A 203 -6.21 11.73 14.91
CA ASN A 203 -7.13 11.34 15.99
C ASN A 203 -8.54 11.89 15.76
N ALA A 204 -8.68 13.12 15.24
CA ALA A 204 -9.98 13.68 14.89
C ALA A 204 -10.68 12.90 13.77
N ILE A 205 -9.93 12.48 12.74
CA ILE A 205 -10.43 11.61 11.66
C ILE A 205 -10.92 10.28 12.26
N ARG A 206 -10.09 9.59 13.06
CA ARG A 206 -10.49 8.32 13.69
C ARG A 206 -11.72 8.47 14.55
N THR A 207 -11.80 9.55 15.35
CA THR A 207 -12.95 9.87 16.20
C THR A 207 -14.23 10.07 15.38
N ALA A 208 -14.14 10.77 14.24
CA ALA A 208 -15.28 11.00 13.36
C ALA A 208 -15.76 9.71 12.71
N LEU A 209 -14.85 8.89 12.21
CA LEU A 209 -15.16 7.58 11.62
C LEU A 209 -15.83 6.67 12.67
N ASN A 210 -15.34 6.59 13.90
CA ASN A 210 -15.91 5.75 14.96
C ASN A 210 -17.38 6.10 15.28
N ARG A 211 -17.84 7.30 14.94
CA ARG A 211 -19.26 7.72 15.12
C ARG A 211 -20.16 7.25 13.97
N MET A 212 -19.60 6.76 12.89
CA MET A 212 -20.37 6.23 11.76
C MET A 212 -20.81 4.79 12.01
N PRO A 213 -21.89 4.31 11.38
CA PRO A 213 -22.24 2.89 11.42
C PRO A 213 -21.08 2.04 10.92
N ARG A 214 -20.66 1.02 11.70
CA ARG A 214 -19.49 0.19 11.45
C ARG A 214 -18.16 0.96 11.33
N GLY A 215 -18.11 2.19 11.82
CA GLY A 215 -16.96 3.08 11.67
C GLY A 215 -15.68 2.56 12.34
N GLU A 216 -15.80 1.75 13.39
CA GLU A 216 -14.66 1.11 14.06
C GLU A 216 -13.96 0.06 13.17
N GLU A 217 -14.67 -0.49 12.18
CA GLU A 217 -14.16 -1.45 11.21
C GLU A 217 -13.37 -0.78 10.07
N ILE A 218 -13.58 0.54 9.86
CA ILE A 218 -12.87 1.30 8.82
C ILE A 218 -11.39 1.41 9.17
N LEU A 219 -10.54 0.92 8.29
CA LEU A 219 -9.09 0.94 8.50
C LEU A 219 -8.54 2.36 8.30
N VAL A 220 -7.60 2.78 9.16
CA VAL A 220 -6.88 4.05 9.03
C VAL A 220 -5.40 3.79 9.24
N TYR A 221 -4.58 4.07 8.24
CA TYR A 221 -3.15 3.90 8.33
C TYR A 221 -2.41 4.81 7.36
N GLY A 222 -1.09 4.87 7.45
CA GLY A 222 -0.29 5.65 6.52
C GLY A 222 1.20 5.49 6.70
N GLU A 223 1.93 6.33 5.99
CA GLU A 223 3.39 6.35 6.01
C GLU A 223 3.90 7.21 7.16
N PRO A 224 4.73 6.63 8.06
CA PRO A 224 5.24 7.35 9.24
C PRO A 224 6.48 8.19 8.94
N TRP A 225 6.62 8.70 7.73
CA TRP A 225 7.73 9.52 7.28
C TRP A 225 7.25 10.72 6.47
N LYS A 226 8.16 11.62 6.19
CA LYS A 226 8.05 12.77 5.31
C LYS A 226 9.24 12.79 4.35
N ALA A 227 9.10 13.42 3.18
CA ALA A 227 10.15 13.44 2.18
C ALA A 227 11.24 14.47 2.49
N ALA A 228 10.87 15.61 3.11
CA ALA A 228 11.80 16.70 3.44
C ALA A 228 11.45 17.34 4.80
N ALA A 229 12.15 18.42 5.15
CA ALA A 229 11.85 19.22 6.34
C ALA A 229 10.46 19.88 6.23
N SER A 230 9.74 19.97 7.35
CA SER A 230 8.39 20.51 7.44
C SER A 230 8.33 21.66 8.42
N ALA A 231 7.59 22.71 8.07
CA ALA A 231 7.29 23.86 8.93
C ALA A 231 6.01 23.63 9.77
N MET A 232 5.78 22.43 10.26
CA MET A 232 4.67 22.15 11.19
C MET A 232 4.74 23.08 12.39
N GLN A 233 3.61 23.67 12.76
CA GLN A 233 3.52 24.66 13.85
C GLN A 233 4.01 24.06 15.18
N GLU A 234 4.75 24.85 15.94
CA GLU A 234 5.19 24.47 17.29
C GLU A 234 4.02 24.06 18.19
N GLY A 235 4.22 23.00 18.97
CA GLY A 235 3.18 22.44 19.83
C GLY A 235 2.37 21.30 19.20
N TYR A 236 2.46 21.12 17.88
CA TYR A 236 1.88 19.96 17.20
C TYR A 236 2.93 18.87 16.95
N PHE A 237 2.50 17.64 16.86
CA PHE A 237 3.36 16.47 16.73
C PHE A 237 3.06 15.74 15.42
N PRO A 238 4.07 15.44 14.60
CA PRO A 238 3.87 14.66 13.37
C PRO A 238 3.38 13.24 13.70
N SER A 239 2.56 12.67 12.81
CA SER A 239 2.10 11.29 12.92
C SER A 239 3.17 10.32 12.39
N ASP A 240 4.36 10.39 12.97
CA ASP A 240 5.52 9.56 12.65
C ASP A 240 5.73 8.44 13.67
N LYS A 241 6.78 7.62 13.44
CA LYS A 241 7.08 6.47 14.29
C LYS A 241 7.42 6.84 15.74
N GLN A 242 7.98 8.02 16.00
CA GLN A 242 8.30 8.49 17.33
C GLN A 242 7.05 8.90 18.12
N ASN A 243 6.01 9.27 17.44
CA ASN A 243 4.74 9.74 18.02
C ASN A 243 3.60 8.71 17.93
N ILE A 244 3.88 7.45 17.59
CA ILE A 244 2.86 6.39 17.48
C ILE A 244 2.02 6.24 18.76
N GLY A 245 2.61 6.43 19.92
CA GLY A 245 1.92 6.39 21.22
C GLY A 245 0.90 7.51 21.43
N ARG A 246 0.93 8.59 20.61
CA ARG A 246 -0.06 9.69 20.64
C ARG A 246 -1.27 9.41 19.76
N LEU A 247 -1.17 8.47 18.84
CA LEU A 247 -2.27 8.09 17.95
C LEU A 247 -3.28 7.21 18.69
N MET A 248 -4.56 7.38 18.38
CA MET A 248 -5.63 6.51 18.87
C MET A 248 -5.45 5.07 18.39
N ASP A 249 -6.00 4.12 19.15
CA ASP A 249 -6.16 2.76 18.67
C ASP A 249 -7.00 2.75 17.37
N GLY A 250 -6.65 1.86 16.45
CA GLY A 250 -7.25 1.84 15.10
C GLY A 250 -6.63 2.82 14.12
N ILE A 251 -5.49 3.48 14.46
CA ILE A 251 -4.60 4.16 13.54
C ILE A 251 -3.28 3.39 13.49
N SER A 252 -2.89 2.97 12.30
CA SER A 252 -1.70 2.14 12.05
C SER A 252 -0.72 2.86 11.14
N MET A 253 0.50 2.33 11.04
CA MET A 253 1.51 2.86 10.13
C MET A 253 2.37 1.74 9.54
N PHE A 254 2.88 1.97 8.35
CA PHE A 254 3.82 1.06 7.72
C PHE A 254 5.08 0.88 8.58
N CYS A 255 5.55 -0.36 8.70
CA CYS A 255 6.73 -0.68 9.49
C CYS A 255 7.96 -0.89 8.61
N ASP A 256 8.74 0.17 8.41
CA ASP A 256 9.99 0.12 7.64
C ASP A 256 11.05 -0.76 8.32
N ASP A 257 11.06 -0.86 9.66
CA ASP A 257 11.96 -1.75 10.39
C ASP A 257 11.72 -3.22 10.00
N THR A 258 10.45 -3.63 9.79
CA THR A 258 10.11 -4.97 9.29
C THR A 258 10.58 -5.15 7.85
N ARG A 259 10.24 -4.20 6.97
CA ARG A 259 10.62 -4.21 5.56
C ARG A 259 12.13 -4.37 5.37
N ASP A 260 12.90 -3.51 6.05
CA ASP A 260 14.34 -3.44 5.86
C ASP A 260 15.07 -4.60 6.54
N SER A 261 14.54 -5.14 7.63
CA SER A 261 15.04 -6.39 8.22
C SER A 261 14.87 -7.58 7.26
N ILE A 262 13.80 -7.63 6.49
CA ILE A 262 13.52 -8.74 5.56
C ILE A 262 14.36 -8.62 4.29
N LYS A 263 14.27 -7.50 3.54
CA LYS A 263 14.86 -7.36 2.20
C LYS A 263 16.06 -6.40 2.10
N GLY A 264 16.43 -5.75 3.20
CA GLY A 264 17.44 -4.68 3.22
C GLY A 264 16.88 -3.31 2.86
N SER A 265 17.72 -2.28 3.01
CA SER A 265 17.36 -0.88 2.78
C SER A 265 16.82 -0.65 1.37
N VAL A 266 15.76 0.13 1.25
CA VAL A 266 15.21 0.55 -0.05
C VAL A 266 16.08 1.61 -0.73
N PHE A 267 16.89 2.33 0.03
CA PHE A 267 17.77 3.40 -0.48
C PHE A 267 19.08 2.88 -1.07
N ILE A 268 19.44 1.62 -0.80
CA ILE A 268 20.67 1.00 -1.28
C ILE A 268 20.31 -0.28 -2.05
N ALA A 269 20.32 -0.21 -3.37
CA ALA A 269 19.86 -1.31 -4.24
C ALA A 269 20.55 -2.65 -3.93
N ALA A 270 21.87 -2.63 -3.75
CA ALA A 270 22.70 -3.83 -3.50
C ALA A 270 22.65 -4.34 -2.05
N GLU A 271 22.05 -3.59 -1.11
CA GLU A 271 21.97 -4.03 0.27
C GLU A 271 20.86 -5.06 0.47
N GLY A 272 21.23 -6.30 0.79
CA GLY A 272 20.28 -7.37 1.13
C GLY A 272 19.87 -7.35 2.60
N GLY A 273 18.78 -8.05 2.90
CA GLY A 273 18.27 -8.30 4.25
C GLY A 273 18.43 -9.75 4.69
N TYR A 274 17.58 -10.14 5.64
CA TYR A 274 17.57 -11.50 6.18
C TYR A 274 17.40 -12.56 5.10
N VAL A 275 16.50 -12.36 4.16
CA VAL A 275 16.21 -13.33 3.10
C VAL A 275 17.36 -13.51 2.09
N ASN A 276 18.25 -12.54 1.99
CA ASN A 276 19.47 -12.61 1.19
C ASN A 276 20.63 -13.30 1.96
N GLY A 277 20.41 -13.67 3.23
CA GLY A 277 21.43 -14.29 4.08
C GLY A 277 22.28 -13.29 4.86
N LYS A 278 21.87 -12.01 4.99
CA LYS A 278 22.56 -11.04 5.85
C LYS A 278 22.49 -11.50 7.30
N GLU A 279 23.67 -11.65 7.92
CA GLU A 279 23.79 -12.13 9.29
C GLU A 279 23.27 -11.12 10.32
N ARG A 280 22.94 -11.61 11.54
CA ARG A 280 22.54 -10.83 12.72
C ARG A 280 21.20 -10.12 12.64
N LEU A 281 20.35 -10.44 11.64
CA LEU A 281 19.00 -9.88 11.52
C LEU A 281 17.90 -10.74 12.15
N SER A 282 18.20 -11.96 12.62
CA SER A 282 17.20 -12.87 13.19
C SER A 282 16.47 -12.29 14.41
N ALA A 283 17.11 -11.45 15.22
CA ALA A 283 16.44 -10.77 16.32
C ALA A 283 15.39 -9.76 15.81
N GLY A 284 15.73 -8.99 14.76
CA GLY A 284 14.76 -8.08 14.12
C GLY A 284 13.58 -8.82 13.49
N ILE A 285 13.82 -9.99 12.85
CA ILE A 285 12.74 -10.82 12.33
C ILE A 285 11.82 -11.33 13.44
N LEU A 286 12.37 -11.77 14.58
CA LEU A 286 11.56 -12.19 15.74
C LEU A 286 10.74 -11.03 16.29
N SER A 287 11.32 -9.84 16.43
CA SER A 287 10.58 -8.64 16.84
C SER A 287 9.49 -8.27 15.84
N ALA A 288 9.78 -8.35 14.53
CA ALA A 288 8.81 -8.10 13.46
C ALA A 288 7.61 -9.07 13.53
N THR A 289 7.86 -10.38 13.73
CA THR A 289 6.77 -11.36 13.86
C THR A 289 5.87 -11.11 15.06
N ASP A 290 6.39 -10.48 16.12
CA ASP A 290 5.62 -10.08 17.30
C ASP A 290 5.04 -8.65 17.22
N GLY A 291 5.17 -7.97 16.08
CA GLY A 291 4.71 -6.59 15.88
C GLY A 291 5.51 -5.57 16.69
N TRP A 292 6.79 -5.83 16.92
CA TRP A 292 7.73 -4.96 17.67
C TRP A 292 7.29 -4.65 19.12
N MET A 293 6.46 -5.53 19.69
CA MET A 293 5.96 -5.39 21.08
C MET A 293 7.03 -5.63 22.13
N ASP A 294 8.25 -6.00 21.75
CA ASP A 294 9.38 -6.23 22.64
C ASP A 294 10.23 -4.96 22.94
N GLY A 295 9.84 -3.82 22.35
CA GLY A 295 10.51 -2.52 22.58
C GLY A 295 11.90 -2.41 21.95
N LYS A 296 12.24 -3.24 20.95
CA LYS A 296 13.56 -3.23 20.32
C LYS A 296 13.61 -2.48 18.99
N GLY A 297 12.46 -2.06 18.45
CA GLY A 297 12.34 -1.27 17.24
C GLY A 297 12.41 0.22 17.49
N ALA A 298 12.33 0.99 16.40
CA ALA A 298 12.17 2.45 16.46
C ALA A 298 10.75 2.88 16.83
N TYR A 299 9.81 1.93 16.90
CA TYR A 299 8.41 2.13 17.26
C TYR A 299 8.16 1.68 18.70
N GLU A 300 7.25 2.37 19.37
CA GLU A 300 6.71 1.96 20.67
C GLU A 300 5.19 1.75 20.55
N PRO A 301 4.72 0.74 19.79
CA PRO A 301 3.30 0.51 19.61
C PRO A 301 2.64 0.02 20.88
N ARG A 302 1.40 0.47 21.12
CA ARG A 302 0.58 -0.04 22.24
C ARG A 302 0.02 -1.43 21.97
N ASN A 303 -0.20 -1.72 20.71
CA ASN A 303 -0.63 -3.05 20.26
C ASN A 303 -0.08 -3.33 18.86
N ALA A 304 0.00 -4.60 18.49
CA ALA A 304 0.60 -5.02 17.23
C ALA A 304 -0.18 -4.56 15.97
N SER A 305 -1.46 -4.19 16.09
CA SER A 305 -2.24 -3.69 14.95
C SER A 305 -1.86 -2.28 14.53
N GLN A 306 -1.12 -1.56 15.36
CA GLN A 306 -0.60 -0.24 14.98
C GLN A 306 0.53 -0.31 13.95
N LEU A 307 1.09 -1.49 13.70
CA LEU A 307 2.15 -1.68 12.71
C LEU A 307 1.69 -2.60 11.58
N ILE A 308 1.97 -2.18 10.34
CA ILE A 308 1.66 -2.93 9.12
C ILE A 308 2.95 -3.59 8.63
N PRO A 309 3.09 -4.92 8.80
CA PRO A 309 4.19 -5.66 8.23
C PRO A 309 4.04 -5.74 6.71
N TYR A 310 5.10 -5.42 6.00
CA TYR A 310 5.17 -5.47 4.54
C TYR A 310 6.61 -5.66 4.08
N VAL A 311 6.79 -5.96 2.82
CA VAL A 311 8.12 -6.09 2.21
C VAL A 311 8.24 -5.31 0.92
N SER A 312 7.15 -5.10 0.18
CA SER A 312 7.11 -4.23 -1.00
C SER A 312 5.82 -3.43 -1.07
N ALA A 313 5.87 -2.30 -1.76
CA ALA A 313 4.78 -1.41 -2.10
C ALA A 313 5.05 -0.85 -3.51
N HIS A 314 4.21 0.07 -3.98
CA HIS A 314 4.41 0.75 -5.27
C HIS A 314 5.73 1.51 -5.33
N ASP A 315 6.16 2.12 -4.22
CA ASP A 315 7.43 2.83 -4.08
C ASP A 315 8.63 1.91 -4.08
N ASN A 316 9.73 2.40 -4.68
CA ASN A 316 10.98 1.69 -4.79
C ASN A 316 10.88 0.43 -5.69
N TYR A 317 11.86 -0.46 -5.57
CA TYR A 317 11.91 -1.69 -6.34
C TYR A 317 10.80 -2.66 -5.94
N THR A 318 10.21 -3.38 -6.91
CA THR A 318 9.41 -4.57 -6.60
C THR A 318 10.23 -5.53 -5.72
N LEU A 319 9.57 -6.45 -5.02
CA LEU A 319 10.32 -7.43 -4.22
C LEU A 319 11.29 -8.23 -5.11
N TRP A 320 10.82 -8.71 -6.26
CA TRP A 320 11.64 -9.46 -7.22
C TRP A 320 12.88 -8.70 -7.65
N ASP A 321 12.71 -7.45 -8.11
CA ASP A 321 13.81 -6.62 -8.58
C ASP A 321 14.82 -6.36 -7.46
N LYS A 322 14.34 -6.04 -6.25
CA LYS A 322 15.21 -5.85 -5.09
C LYS A 322 16.01 -7.09 -4.75
N LEU A 323 15.41 -8.27 -4.78
CA LEU A 323 16.11 -9.53 -4.52
C LEU A 323 17.17 -9.84 -5.56
N LYS A 324 16.90 -9.55 -6.84
CA LYS A 324 17.89 -9.66 -7.93
C LYS A 324 19.05 -8.69 -7.77
N LEU A 325 18.76 -7.43 -7.46
CA LEU A 325 19.77 -6.37 -7.27
C LEU A 325 20.66 -6.64 -6.06
N SER A 326 20.13 -7.22 -5.01
CA SER A 326 20.82 -7.48 -3.75
C SER A 326 21.28 -8.92 -3.54
N ASP A 327 21.28 -9.77 -4.57
CA ASP A 327 21.78 -11.15 -4.46
C ASP A 327 23.31 -11.13 -4.19
N PRO A 328 23.77 -11.66 -3.05
CA PRO A 328 25.18 -11.67 -2.70
C PRO A 328 26.03 -12.55 -3.63
N LYS A 329 25.41 -13.41 -4.45
CA LYS A 329 26.10 -14.21 -5.46
C LYS A 329 26.23 -13.51 -6.83
N ARG A 330 25.55 -12.37 -7.01
CA ARG A 330 25.68 -11.57 -8.22
C ARG A 330 27.08 -10.98 -8.31
N LYS A 331 27.71 -11.08 -9.47
CA LYS A 331 28.97 -10.38 -9.72
C LYS A 331 28.73 -8.88 -9.73
N GLU A 332 29.62 -8.10 -9.13
CA GLU A 332 29.46 -6.67 -8.93
C GLU A 332 29.15 -5.90 -10.22
N ASP A 333 29.80 -6.28 -11.32
CA ASP A 333 29.63 -5.63 -12.63
C ASP A 333 28.60 -6.30 -13.55
N ALA A 334 27.84 -7.29 -13.06
CA ALA A 334 26.84 -7.97 -13.86
C ALA A 334 25.46 -7.35 -13.68
N GLU A 335 24.87 -6.87 -14.76
CA GLU A 335 23.44 -6.47 -14.74
C GLU A 335 22.55 -7.68 -14.44
N PRO A 336 21.57 -7.55 -13.53
CA PRO A 336 20.65 -8.64 -13.26
C PRO A 336 19.71 -8.87 -14.46
N ASP A 337 19.48 -10.12 -14.78
CA ASP A 337 18.43 -10.51 -15.71
C ASP A 337 17.11 -10.65 -14.91
N PHE A 338 16.25 -9.64 -15.02
CA PHE A 338 14.99 -9.57 -14.28
C PHE A 338 13.92 -10.52 -14.82
N ASP A 339 14.02 -10.93 -16.06
CA ASP A 339 13.08 -11.86 -16.71
C ASP A 339 13.42 -13.33 -16.39
N LYS A 340 14.68 -13.59 -16.11
CA LYS A 340 15.13 -14.94 -15.79
C LYS A 340 14.64 -15.36 -14.41
N MET A 341 13.75 -16.35 -14.38
CA MET A 341 13.39 -17.04 -13.15
C MET A 341 14.55 -17.91 -12.67
N ASP A 342 14.81 -17.87 -11.38
CA ASP A 342 15.75 -18.78 -10.72
C ASP A 342 15.24 -19.17 -9.33
N GLU A 343 15.46 -20.41 -8.96
CA GLU A 343 14.94 -20.98 -7.72
C GLU A 343 15.46 -20.30 -6.45
N ARG A 344 16.66 -19.73 -6.51
CA ARG A 344 17.23 -19.00 -5.38
C ARG A 344 16.43 -17.72 -5.10
N THR A 345 16.15 -16.93 -6.12
CA THR A 345 15.36 -15.69 -5.95
C THR A 345 13.91 -16.01 -5.59
N LEU A 346 13.34 -17.07 -6.17
CA LEU A 346 12.00 -17.58 -5.78
C LEU A 346 11.96 -18.04 -4.32
N SER A 347 13.00 -18.71 -3.83
CA SER A 347 13.11 -19.11 -2.42
C SER A 347 13.20 -17.90 -1.49
N MET A 348 13.94 -16.87 -1.87
CA MET A 348 14.00 -15.61 -1.11
C MET A 348 12.63 -14.90 -1.09
N ASN A 349 11.89 -14.90 -2.20
CA ASN A 349 10.54 -14.34 -2.28
C ASN A 349 9.58 -15.11 -1.36
N ARG A 350 9.55 -16.45 -1.45
CA ARG A 350 8.73 -17.30 -0.56
C ARG A 350 9.05 -17.05 0.91
N LEU A 351 10.32 -16.91 1.26
CA LEU A 351 10.74 -16.63 2.64
C LEU A 351 10.26 -15.25 3.11
N ALA A 352 10.37 -14.23 2.27
CA ALA A 352 9.89 -12.89 2.58
C ALA A 352 8.37 -12.89 2.83
N ALA A 353 7.61 -13.51 1.92
CA ALA A 353 6.16 -13.67 2.06
C ALA A 353 5.78 -14.44 3.35
N GLY A 354 6.50 -15.55 3.63
CA GLY A 354 6.28 -16.35 4.83
C GLY A 354 6.47 -15.53 6.11
N ILE A 355 7.50 -14.68 6.17
CA ILE A 355 7.74 -13.79 7.32
C ILE A 355 6.59 -12.78 7.43
N VAL A 356 6.30 -12.01 6.38
CA VAL A 356 5.23 -10.99 6.40
C VAL A 356 3.89 -11.59 6.80
N MET A 357 3.52 -12.71 6.19
CA MET A 357 2.21 -13.35 6.44
C MET A 357 2.12 -14.04 7.81
N THR A 358 3.22 -14.23 8.52
CA THR A 358 3.24 -14.77 9.90
C THR A 358 3.44 -13.70 10.96
N CYS A 359 3.68 -12.44 10.58
CA CYS A 359 3.69 -11.31 11.53
C CYS A 359 2.31 -11.07 12.12
N LYS A 360 2.26 -10.59 13.36
CA LYS A 360 1.05 -10.00 13.96
C LYS A 360 0.66 -8.71 13.24
N GLY A 361 -0.60 -8.33 13.36
CA GLY A 361 -1.14 -7.13 12.71
C GLY A 361 -1.73 -7.39 11.33
N MET A 362 -1.77 -6.39 10.48
CA MET A 362 -2.41 -6.41 9.17
C MET A 362 -1.36 -6.48 8.06
N PRO A 363 -1.03 -7.66 7.50
CA PRO A 363 -0.01 -7.75 6.47
C PRO A 363 -0.47 -7.08 5.17
N PHE A 364 0.50 -6.54 4.49
CA PHE A 364 0.33 -5.81 3.24
C PHE A 364 1.34 -6.34 2.21
N PHE A 365 0.93 -6.44 0.95
CA PHE A 365 1.80 -6.79 -0.16
C PHE A 365 1.33 -6.15 -1.47
N GLN A 366 2.29 -5.88 -2.35
CA GLN A 366 2.06 -5.25 -3.65
C GLN A 366 1.50 -6.26 -4.65
N ALA A 367 0.59 -5.82 -5.52
CA ALA A 367 0.07 -6.64 -6.62
C ALA A 367 1.21 -7.13 -7.53
N GLY A 368 1.25 -8.44 -7.71
CA GLY A 368 2.28 -9.12 -8.49
C GLY A 368 3.47 -9.62 -7.67
N GLU A 369 3.57 -9.30 -6.39
CA GLU A 369 4.60 -9.88 -5.52
C GLU A 369 4.52 -11.41 -5.52
N GLU A 370 3.29 -11.94 -5.57
CA GLU A 370 2.95 -13.35 -5.60
C GLU A 370 3.26 -14.07 -6.92
N PHE A 371 3.69 -13.35 -7.94
CA PHE A 371 4.18 -13.94 -9.20
C PHE A 371 5.46 -13.26 -9.70
N ALA A 372 6.27 -12.78 -8.76
CA ALA A 372 7.58 -12.23 -9.03
C ALA A 372 7.56 -11.05 -10.02
N ARG A 373 6.59 -10.12 -9.89
CA ARG A 373 6.44 -8.92 -10.73
C ARG A 373 7.76 -8.16 -10.82
N THR A 374 8.13 -7.80 -12.04
CA THR A 374 9.30 -6.95 -12.30
C THR A 374 8.89 -5.63 -12.95
N LYS A 375 9.64 -4.60 -12.62
CA LYS A 375 9.69 -3.33 -13.35
C LYS A 375 11.11 -3.11 -13.91
N HIS A 376 11.81 -4.20 -14.16
CA HIS A 376 13.16 -4.26 -14.75
C HIS A 376 14.17 -3.37 -14.01
N GLY A 377 14.07 -3.31 -12.67
CA GLY A 377 14.94 -2.51 -11.83
C GLY A 377 14.62 -1.02 -11.79
N GLU A 378 13.47 -0.59 -12.35
CA GLU A 378 12.99 0.79 -12.17
C GLU A 378 12.41 0.96 -10.76
N GLY A 379 13.09 1.76 -9.95
CA GLY A 379 12.69 2.03 -8.57
C GLY A 379 11.74 3.20 -8.38
N ASN A 380 11.50 4.01 -9.42
CA ASN A 380 10.63 5.17 -9.35
C ASN A 380 9.77 5.32 -10.61
N SER A 381 8.83 4.41 -10.77
CA SER A 381 8.05 4.25 -11.99
C SER A 381 6.76 5.10 -12.05
N PHE A 382 6.61 6.13 -11.18
CA PHE A 382 5.37 6.89 -11.01
C PHE A 382 4.83 7.54 -12.30
N LYS A 383 5.70 7.92 -13.20
CA LYS A 383 5.39 8.47 -14.53
C LYS A 383 5.98 7.69 -15.69
N SER A 384 6.46 6.49 -15.43
CA SER A 384 6.89 5.57 -16.51
C SER A 384 5.67 5.10 -17.29
N SER A 385 5.90 4.51 -18.47
CA SER A 385 4.78 4.04 -19.30
C SER A 385 3.92 2.99 -18.57
N TRP A 386 2.65 2.90 -18.96
CA TRP A 386 1.77 1.85 -18.45
C TRP A 386 2.27 0.45 -18.82
N GLN A 387 3.03 0.30 -19.94
CA GLN A 387 3.63 -0.97 -20.35
C GLN A 387 4.62 -1.50 -19.31
N LEU A 388 5.38 -0.61 -18.65
CA LEU A 388 6.28 -0.99 -17.57
C LEU A 388 5.51 -1.34 -16.28
N ASN A 389 4.44 -0.59 -16.01
CA ASN A 389 3.69 -0.67 -14.76
C ASN A 389 2.60 -1.74 -14.76
N LYS A 390 2.13 -2.20 -15.92
CA LYS A 390 1.04 -3.18 -16.02
C LYS A 390 1.30 -4.46 -15.25
N ILE A 391 0.24 -5.09 -14.79
CA ILE A 391 0.28 -6.47 -14.29
C ILE A 391 0.46 -7.40 -15.50
N ASP A 392 1.49 -8.23 -15.46
CA ASP A 392 1.75 -9.25 -16.49
C ASP A 392 1.04 -10.55 -16.10
N TRP A 393 -0.10 -10.80 -16.71
CA TRP A 393 -0.90 -11.99 -16.44
C TRP A 393 -0.29 -13.28 -17.02
N THR A 394 0.59 -13.17 -18.01
CA THR A 394 1.37 -14.31 -18.50
C THR A 394 2.34 -14.78 -17.42
N ARG A 395 3.02 -13.84 -16.77
CA ARG A 395 3.94 -14.13 -15.67
C ARG A 395 3.21 -14.73 -14.47
N ALA A 396 1.96 -14.30 -14.20
CA ALA A 396 1.13 -14.89 -13.15
C ALA A 396 0.85 -16.38 -13.41
N LEU A 397 0.60 -16.77 -14.65
CA LEU A 397 0.45 -18.17 -15.04
C LEU A 397 1.78 -18.94 -14.92
N GLU A 398 2.87 -18.38 -15.46
CA GLU A 398 4.19 -19.02 -15.39
C GLU A 398 4.68 -19.26 -13.95
N GLN A 399 4.20 -18.45 -13.01
CA GLN A 399 4.55 -18.53 -11.60
C GLN A 399 3.38 -19.01 -10.71
N GLU A 400 2.49 -19.82 -11.24
CA GLU A 400 1.31 -20.34 -10.53
C GLU A 400 1.67 -21.03 -9.20
N GLU A 401 2.80 -21.73 -9.13
CA GLU A 401 3.28 -22.34 -7.88
C GLU A 401 3.58 -21.29 -6.79
N LEU A 402 4.12 -20.12 -7.16
CA LEU A 402 4.35 -19.03 -6.22
C LEU A 402 3.02 -18.39 -5.82
N VAL A 403 2.09 -18.20 -6.75
CA VAL A 403 0.72 -17.71 -6.47
C VAL A 403 0.03 -18.64 -5.46
N ASP A 404 0.09 -19.96 -5.67
CA ASP A 404 -0.50 -20.95 -4.77
C ASP A 404 0.15 -20.94 -3.38
N TYR A 405 1.44 -20.67 -3.31
CA TYR A 405 2.12 -20.48 -2.03
C TYR A 405 1.52 -19.30 -1.26
N TYR A 406 1.30 -18.14 -1.91
CA TYR A 406 0.65 -16.96 -1.29
C TYR A 406 -0.80 -17.26 -0.91
N ARG A 407 -1.58 -17.96 -1.76
CA ARG A 407 -2.93 -18.43 -1.42
C ARG A 407 -2.93 -19.32 -0.16
N GLY A 408 -1.95 -20.19 -0.04
CA GLY A 408 -1.75 -21.04 1.15
C GLY A 408 -1.47 -20.23 2.41
N LEU A 409 -0.61 -19.19 2.33
CA LEU A 409 -0.32 -18.30 3.45
C LEU A 409 -1.53 -17.48 3.87
N LEU A 410 -2.32 -16.96 2.92
CA LEU A 410 -3.55 -16.24 3.20
C LEU A 410 -4.61 -17.14 3.83
N ALA A 411 -4.73 -18.38 3.37
CA ALA A 411 -5.61 -19.38 3.98
C ALA A 411 -5.18 -19.75 5.41
N LEU A 412 -3.86 -19.87 5.64
CA LEU A 412 -3.28 -20.09 6.98
C LEU A 412 -3.67 -18.95 7.94
N ARG A 413 -3.52 -17.70 7.52
CA ARG A 413 -3.90 -16.53 8.34
C ARG A 413 -5.38 -16.54 8.69
N ARG A 414 -6.25 -16.83 7.74
CA ARG A 414 -7.70 -16.92 7.99
C ARG A 414 -8.05 -18.04 8.98
N LYS A 415 -7.33 -19.14 8.95
CA LYS A 415 -7.55 -20.29 9.84
C LYS A 415 -7.09 -20.00 11.27
N PHE A 416 -6.00 -19.26 11.45
CA PHE A 416 -5.39 -19.00 12.75
C PHE A 416 -5.56 -17.53 13.14
N GLN A 417 -6.63 -17.22 13.87
CA GLN A 417 -6.95 -15.86 14.32
C GLN A 417 -5.84 -15.22 15.18
N ALA A 418 -4.98 -16.03 15.80
CA ALA A 418 -3.84 -15.54 16.59
C ALA A 418 -2.89 -14.59 15.84
N TYR A 419 -2.83 -14.68 14.50
CA TYR A 419 -2.07 -13.72 13.68
C TYR A 419 -2.75 -12.34 13.59
N GLY A 420 -4.07 -12.28 13.74
CA GLY A 420 -4.85 -11.04 13.67
C GLY A 420 -5.18 -10.45 15.05
N THR A 421 -4.97 -11.20 16.15
CA THR A 421 -5.29 -10.70 17.49
C THR A 421 -4.15 -9.85 18.05
N CYS A 422 -4.53 -8.74 18.66
CA CYS A 422 -3.61 -7.75 19.22
C CYS A 422 -3.41 -7.91 20.74
N GLU A 423 -3.97 -8.97 21.34
CA GLU A 423 -3.91 -9.15 22.79
C GLU A 423 -2.49 -9.54 23.25
N PRO A 424 -1.96 -8.84 24.26
CA PRO A 424 -0.62 -9.09 24.80
C PRO A 424 -0.40 -10.54 25.25
N ASP A 425 -1.45 -11.23 25.68
CA ASP A 425 -1.38 -12.61 26.18
C ASP A 425 -1.30 -13.68 25.09
N CYS A 426 -1.64 -13.38 23.83
CA CYS A 426 -1.46 -14.31 22.72
C CYS A 426 0.02 -14.70 22.51
N LYS A 427 0.95 -13.81 22.91
CA LYS A 427 2.40 -14.08 22.85
C LYS A 427 2.81 -15.32 23.62
N LYS A 428 2.24 -15.51 24.83
CA LYS A 428 2.56 -16.65 25.71
C LYS A 428 1.96 -17.96 25.19
N THR A 429 0.78 -17.89 24.62
CA THR A 429 0.02 -19.07 24.15
C THR A 429 0.60 -19.61 22.87
N PHE A 430 0.87 -18.77 21.87
CA PHE A 430 1.36 -19.21 20.56
C PHE A 430 2.74 -19.88 20.60
N PHE A 431 3.68 -19.34 21.41
CA PHE A 431 5.03 -19.90 21.53
C PHE A 431 5.17 -21.01 22.58
N ARG A 432 4.27 -21.10 23.57
CA ARG A 432 4.31 -22.14 24.61
C ARG A 432 3.53 -23.40 24.29
N GLU A 433 2.35 -23.28 23.68
CA GLU A 433 1.48 -24.43 23.40
C GLU A 433 1.86 -25.18 22.11
N ASN A 434 2.38 -24.48 21.10
CA ASN A 434 2.74 -25.12 19.85
C ASN A 434 4.21 -25.55 19.75
N GLN A 435 5.03 -25.30 20.77
CA GLN A 435 6.44 -25.72 20.84
C GLN A 435 7.12 -25.89 19.47
N ILE A 436 6.88 -24.96 18.54
CA ILE A 436 7.66 -24.90 17.31
C ILE A 436 9.01 -24.30 17.73
N PRO A 437 10.06 -25.10 17.90
CA PRO A 437 11.35 -24.55 18.27
C PRO A 437 11.78 -23.54 17.19
N PRO A 438 12.58 -22.53 17.50
CA PRO A 438 13.22 -21.67 16.48
C PRO A 438 13.92 -22.48 15.37
N VAL A 439 14.31 -23.71 15.67
CA VAL A 439 14.86 -24.70 14.72
C VAL A 439 13.79 -25.18 13.70
N ALA A 440 12.51 -25.29 14.05
CA ALA A 440 11.49 -25.74 13.11
C ALA A 440 11.06 -24.59 12.18
N LEU A 441 11.03 -23.34 12.66
CA LEU A 441 10.91 -22.19 11.78
C LEU A 441 12.11 -22.13 10.81
N LYS A 442 13.30 -22.40 11.29
CA LYS A 442 14.52 -22.51 10.47
C LYS A 442 14.46 -23.68 9.47
N ALA A 443 13.85 -24.80 9.83
CA ALA A 443 13.68 -25.98 8.95
C ALA A 443 12.52 -25.80 7.92
N MET A 444 11.49 -25.01 8.24
CA MET A 444 10.46 -24.60 7.28
C MET A 444 10.94 -23.50 6.32
N LEU A 445 12.03 -22.83 6.67
CA LEU A 445 12.61 -21.68 5.97
C LEU A 445 13.97 -21.99 5.31
N THR A 446 14.48 -23.22 5.44
CA THR A 446 15.63 -23.71 4.67
C THR A 446 15.12 -24.63 3.57
N PRO A 447 15.61 -24.44 2.32
CA PRO A 447 15.25 -25.30 1.19
C PRO A 447 15.69 -26.74 1.42
#